data_99d572752db98dc9d1fd536896dcb1a2
#
_entry.id   99d572752db98dc9d1fd536896dcb1a2
#
_cell.length_a   1.000
_cell.length_b   1.000
_cell.length_c   1.000
_cell.angle_alpha   90.00
_cell.angle_beta   90.00
_cell.angle_gamma   90.00
#
_symmetry.space_group_name_H-M   'P 1'
#
loop_
_entity.id
_entity.type
_entity.pdbx_description
1 polymer ?
#
loop_
_entity_poly.entity_id
_entity_poly.type
_entity_poly.pdbx_seq_one_letter_code
_entity_poly.pdbx_strand_id
1 'polypeptide(L)'
;MNALVIWSSRTGNTKAVGKAVYDSLDCEKEFVEAGRQPEDLSAYDIIFVGFWAYRRGADVPARKVLSSLRGKKVAVYGTAGAYPDSEAAQNYIKNSAALLEESNTFLGGFMSLGRVHSFHTGQRNSHAEKVHPMTPERLARLQEAEKHPDETDFKNAAAWAKEMMAKV
;
A
#
# COMPACT_ATOMS: atom_id res chain seq x y z
N MET A 1 6.93 -8.16 21.02
CA MET A 1 6.11 -7.98 19.80
C MET A 1 7.05 -7.59 18.67
N ASN A 2 6.98 -8.31 17.56
CA ASN A 2 7.86 -8.11 16.41
C ASN A 2 7.02 -7.81 15.16
N ALA A 3 7.42 -6.84 14.38
CA ALA A 3 6.72 -6.41 13.18
C ALA A 3 7.58 -6.57 11.92
N LEU A 4 6.95 -6.97 10.83
CA LEU A 4 7.57 -6.98 9.52
C LEU A 4 6.84 -6.00 8.61
N VAL A 5 7.56 -5.05 8.04
CA VAL A 5 7.02 -4.11 7.06
C VAL A 5 7.59 -4.45 5.69
N ILE A 6 6.74 -4.99 4.85
CA ILE A 6 7.07 -5.38 3.46
C ILE A 6 6.56 -4.28 2.54
N TRP A 7 7.34 -3.89 1.55
CA TRP A 7 6.93 -2.90 0.56
C TRP A 7 7.17 -3.39 -0.87
N SER A 8 6.23 -3.07 -1.76
CA SER A 8 6.39 -3.13 -3.20
C SER A 8 6.16 -1.73 -3.76
N SER A 9 7.12 -1.21 -4.49
CA SER A 9 7.07 0.16 -4.98
C SER A 9 7.73 0.29 -6.35
N ARG A 10 7.01 0.90 -7.29
CA ARG A 10 7.53 1.15 -8.64
C ARG A 10 8.35 2.44 -8.72
N THR A 11 7.89 3.49 -8.05
CA THR A 11 8.43 4.85 -8.17
C THR A 11 8.89 5.46 -6.84
N GLY A 12 8.81 4.67 -5.76
CA GLY A 12 9.22 5.10 -4.42
C GLY A 12 8.09 5.54 -3.50
N ASN A 13 6.88 5.80 -4.00
CA ASN A 13 5.76 6.28 -3.18
C ASN A 13 5.41 5.31 -2.06
N THR A 14 5.14 4.06 -2.39
CA THR A 14 4.77 3.03 -1.41
C THR A 14 5.90 2.76 -0.42
N LYS A 15 7.15 2.76 -0.90
CA LYS A 15 8.32 2.63 -0.02
C LYS A 15 8.39 3.76 1.01
N ALA A 16 8.13 5.01 0.59
CA ALA A 16 8.15 6.17 1.48
C ALA A 16 7.04 6.08 2.54
N VAL A 17 5.81 5.71 2.16
CA VAL A 17 4.71 5.46 3.11
C VAL A 17 5.07 4.31 4.07
N GLY A 18 5.61 3.21 3.54
CA GLY A 18 6.07 2.07 4.34
C GLY A 18 7.18 2.44 5.32
N LYS A 19 8.06 3.37 4.95
CA LYS A 19 9.09 3.89 5.86
C LYS A 19 8.47 4.66 7.03
N ALA A 20 7.43 5.46 6.78
CA ALA A 20 6.69 6.15 7.84
C ALA A 20 5.97 5.16 8.78
N VAL A 21 5.38 4.09 8.23
CA VAL A 21 4.84 2.98 9.03
C VAL A 21 5.94 2.39 9.90
N TYR A 22 7.04 1.95 9.29
CA TYR A 22 8.17 1.34 9.98
C TYR A 22 8.71 2.22 11.11
N ASP A 23 8.97 3.50 10.83
CA ASP A 23 9.55 4.42 11.81
C ASP A 23 8.65 4.67 13.01
N SER A 24 7.33 4.55 12.84
CA SER A 24 6.33 4.78 13.89
C SER A 24 6.17 3.64 14.89
N LEU A 25 6.72 2.46 14.60
CA LEU A 25 6.56 1.28 15.45
C LEU A 25 7.61 1.26 16.57
N ASP A 26 7.16 1.08 17.82
CA ASP A 26 8.00 0.98 19.02
C ASP A 26 8.20 -0.48 19.42
N CYS A 27 8.75 -1.29 18.51
CA CYS A 27 9.02 -2.72 18.74
C CYS A 27 10.19 -3.17 17.86
N GLU A 28 10.66 -4.41 18.06
CA GLU A 28 11.56 -5.07 17.10
C GLU A 28 10.89 -5.14 15.73
N LYS A 29 11.58 -4.72 14.68
CA LYS A 29 10.97 -4.55 13.37
C LYS A 29 11.97 -4.67 12.23
N GLU A 30 11.49 -5.17 11.10
CA GLU A 30 12.24 -5.23 9.85
C GLU A 30 11.51 -4.50 8.72
N PHE A 31 12.29 -3.98 7.76
CA PHE A 31 11.79 -3.25 6.58
C PHE A 31 12.38 -3.85 5.32
N VAL A 32 11.59 -4.57 4.54
CA VAL A 32 12.07 -5.37 3.41
C VAL A 32 11.23 -5.15 2.14
N GLU A 33 11.88 -5.34 1.01
CA GLU A 33 11.20 -5.34 -0.29
C GLU A 33 10.43 -6.66 -0.50
N ALA A 34 9.27 -6.59 -1.13
CA ALA A 34 8.48 -7.77 -1.48
C ALA A 34 9.30 -8.75 -2.34
N GLY A 35 9.36 -10.01 -1.91
CA GLY A 35 10.21 -11.05 -2.48
C GLY A 35 11.57 -11.21 -1.78
N ARG A 36 11.89 -10.35 -0.82
CA ARG A 36 13.11 -10.44 0.01
C ARG A 36 12.83 -10.68 1.49
N GLN A 37 11.56 -10.92 1.85
CA GLN A 37 11.20 -11.26 3.21
C GLN A 37 11.79 -12.63 3.60
N PRO A 38 12.05 -12.87 4.90
CA PRO A 38 12.45 -14.17 5.39
C PRO A 38 11.47 -15.28 4.98
N GLU A 39 11.96 -16.50 4.77
CA GLU A 39 11.11 -17.66 4.50
C GLU A 39 10.31 -18.04 5.75
N ASP A 40 10.95 -17.99 6.92
CA ASP A 40 10.28 -18.20 8.20
C ASP A 40 9.78 -16.88 8.78
N LEU A 41 8.47 -16.74 8.81
CA LEU A 41 7.78 -15.57 9.35
C LEU A 41 7.26 -15.80 10.79
N SER A 42 7.60 -16.91 11.44
CA SER A 42 7.09 -17.29 12.76
C SER A 42 7.41 -16.25 13.85
N ALA A 43 8.53 -15.56 13.72
CA ALA A 43 8.99 -14.54 14.68
C ALA A 43 8.15 -13.25 14.68
N TYR A 44 7.32 -13.01 13.64
CA TYR A 44 6.57 -11.76 13.51
C TYR A 44 5.13 -11.93 13.96
N ASP A 45 4.70 -11.05 14.86
CA ASP A 45 3.34 -10.98 15.39
C ASP A 45 2.38 -10.28 14.43
N ILE A 46 2.89 -9.29 13.68
CA ILE A 46 2.16 -8.54 12.67
C ILE A 46 3.01 -8.34 11.41
N ILE A 47 2.35 -8.42 10.25
CA ILE A 47 2.95 -8.13 8.95
C ILE A 47 2.17 -7.02 8.27
N PHE A 48 2.87 -5.94 7.96
CA PHE A 48 2.38 -4.87 7.10
C PHE A 48 2.81 -5.12 5.67
N VAL A 49 1.88 -5.14 4.73
CA VAL A 49 2.18 -5.37 3.31
C VAL A 49 1.80 -4.15 2.49
N GLY A 50 2.80 -3.52 1.90
CA GLY A 50 2.66 -2.33 1.06
C GLY A 50 2.59 -2.65 -0.42
N PHE A 51 1.69 -1.99 -1.14
CA PHE A 51 1.49 -2.15 -2.58
C PHE A 51 1.25 -0.81 -3.29
N TRP A 52 1.56 -0.75 -4.56
CA TRP A 52 1.02 0.28 -5.44
C TRP A 52 -0.17 -0.28 -6.21
N ALA A 53 -1.20 0.56 -6.43
CA ALA A 53 -2.43 0.11 -7.05
C ALA A 53 -2.19 -0.30 -8.52
N TYR A 54 -2.49 -1.55 -8.82
CA TYR A 54 -2.39 -2.15 -10.14
C TYR A 54 -3.57 -3.07 -10.41
N ARG A 55 -4.27 -2.85 -11.53
CA ARG A 55 -5.43 -3.68 -11.95
C ARG A 55 -6.42 -3.93 -10.81
N ARG A 56 -6.89 -2.87 -10.17
CA ARG A 56 -7.89 -2.86 -9.09
C ARG A 56 -7.45 -3.47 -7.74
N GLY A 57 -6.18 -3.69 -7.52
CA GLY A 57 -5.67 -4.25 -6.26
C GLY A 57 -4.17 -4.06 -6.13
N ALA A 58 -3.54 -4.96 -5.37
CA ALA A 58 -2.10 -4.97 -5.18
C ALA A 58 -1.36 -5.32 -6.48
N ASP A 59 -0.18 -4.77 -6.66
CA ASP A 59 0.76 -5.12 -7.72
C ASP A 59 1.30 -6.55 -7.56
N VAL A 60 1.94 -7.07 -8.60
CA VAL A 60 2.30 -8.50 -8.67
C VAL A 60 3.20 -8.98 -7.53
N PRO A 61 4.31 -8.30 -7.16
CA PRO A 61 5.11 -8.72 -6.01
C PRO A 61 4.33 -8.75 -4.70
N ALA A 62 3.53 -7.70 -4.39
CA ALA A 62 2.72 -7.65 -3.17
C ALA A 62 1.63 -8.74 -3.17
N ARG A 63 1.00 -9.03 -4.32
CA ARG A 63 0.04 -10.13 -4.46
C ARG A 63 0.64 -11.48 -4.08
N LYS A 64 1.86 -11.76 -4.55
CA LYS A 64 2.57 -13.00 -4.22
C LYS A 64 2.80 -13.12 -2.72
N VAL A 65 3.21 -12.03 -2.07
CA VAL A 65 3.36 -11.99 -0.60
C VAL A 65 2.03 -12.28 0.07
N LEU A 66 0.99 -11.51 -0.22
CA LEU A 66 -0.34 -11.66 0.41
C LEU A 66 -0.89 -13.08 0.28
N SER A 67 -0.79 -13.69 -0.91
CA SER A 67 -1.26 -15.05 -1.17
C SER A 67 -0.43 -16.13 -0.48
N SER A 68 0.79 -15.84 -0.06
CA SER A 68 1.69 -16.79 0.61
C SER A 68 1.56 -16.79 2.13
N LEU A 69 0.99 -15.75 2.72
CA LEU A 69 0.87 -15.64 4.18
C LEU A 69 -0.09 -16.67 4.75
N ARG A 70 0.28 -17.23 5.90
CA ARG A 70 -0.52 -18.22 6.65
C ARG A 70 -0.45 -17.96 8.16
N GLY A 71 -1.62 -17.92 8.79
CA GLY A 71 -1.73 -17.81 10.25
C GLY A 71 -1.18 -16.51 10.83
N LYS A 72 -1.21 -15.41 10.06
CA LYS A 72 -0.63 -14.11 10.43
C LYS A 72 -1.68 -13.03 10.65
N LYS A 73 -1.37 -12.07 11.51
CA LYS A 73 -2.09 -10.80 11.60
C LYS A 73 -1.52 -9.86 10.53
N VAL A 74 -2.37 -9.43 9.62
CA VAL A 74 -1.93 -8.70 8.42
C VAL A 74 -2.67 -7.37 8.31
N ALA A 75 -1.91 -6.31 8.09
CA ALA A 75 -2.41 -5.00 7.72
C ALA A 75 -1.86 -4.63 6.32
N VAL A 76 -2.65 -3.97 5.48
CA VAL A 76 -2.21 -3.57 4.15
C VAL A 76 -2.16 -2.06 4.02
N TYR A 77 -1.17 -1.55 3.33
CA TYR A 77 -1.11 -0.13 2.97
C TYR A 77 -0.81 0.03 1.48
N GLY A 78 -1.31 1.08 0.88
CA GLY A 78 -1.12 1.26 -0.55
C GLY A 78 -1.03 2.72 -0.98
N THR A 79 -0.54 2.91 -2.20
CA THR A 79 -0.52 4.20 -2.89
C THR A 79 -1.22 4.11 -4.24
N ALA A 80 -1.96 5.14 -4.58
CA ALA A 80 -2.68 5.22 -5.83
C ALA A 80 -2.86 6.67 -6.29
N GLY A 81 -3.17 6.87 -7.56
CA GLY A 81 -3.63 8.15 -8.10
C GLY A 81 -5.12 8.42 -7.83
N ALA A 82 -5.73 7.70 -6.89
CA ALA A 82 -7.10 7.88 -6.43
C ALA A 82 -7.10 8.49 -5.03
N TYR A 83 -8.08 9.33 -4.72
CA TYR A 83 -8.22 9.88 -3.37
C TYR A 83 -8.41 8.74 -2.35
N PRO A 84 -7.79 8.83 -1.15
CA PRO A 84 -7.81 7.76 -0.15
C PRO A 84 -9.22 7.37 0.34
N ASP A 85 -10.15 8.32 0.37
CA ASP A 85 -11.54 8.14 0.77
C ASP A 85 -12.48 7.71 -0.37
N SER A 86 -11.95 7.58 -1.60
CA SER A 86 -12.75 7.18 -2.77
C SER A 86 -13.12 5.70 -2.72
N GLU A 87 -14.22 5.35 -3.39
CA GLU A 87 -14.63 3.96 -3.59
C GLU A 87 -13.52 3.13 -4.27
N ALA A 88 -12.80 3.72 -5.22
CA ALA A 88 -11.68 3.06 -5.89
C ALA A 88 -10.58 2.66 -4.90
N ALA A 89 -10.19 3.57 -3.99
CA ALA A 89 -9.18 3.30 -2.98
C ALA A 89 -9.63 2.20 -2.00
N GLN A 90 -10.89 2.22 -1.56
CA GLN A 90 -11.45 1.19 -0.70
C GLN A 90 -11.50 -0.18 -1.40
N ASN A 91 -11.79 -0.20 -2.69
CA ASN A 91 -11.76 -1.42 -3.49
C ASN A 91 -10.33 -1.97 -3.64
N TYR A 92 -9.30 -1.12 -3.72
CA TYR A 92 -7.92 -1.61 -3.73
C TYR A 92 -7.55 -2.35 -2.44
N ILE A 93 -7.97 -1.83 -1.29
CA ILE A 93 -7.79 -2.51 0.02
C ILE A 93 -8.54 -3.82 0.03
N LYS A 94 -9.83 -3.80 -0.29
CA LYS A 94 -10.72 -4.98 -0.27
C LYS A 94 -10.18 -6.10 -1.16
N ASN A 95 -9.81 -5.78 -2.39
CA ASN A 95 -9.30 -6.76 -3.36
C ASN A 95 -7.92 -7.30 -2.94
N SER A 96 -7.09 -6.49 -2.30
CA SER A 96 -5.80 -6.94 -1.78
C SER A 96 -5.97 -7.84 -0.56
N ALA A 97 -6.86 -7.48 0.38
CA ALA A 97 -7.17 -8.31 1.54
C ALA A 97 -7.81 -9.65 1.15
N ALA A 98 -8.59 -9.68 0.07
CA ALA A 98 -9.21 -10.93 -0.43
C ALA A 98 -8.19 -11.96 -0.94
N LEU A 99 -6.91 -11.60 -1.08
CA LEU A 99 -5.84 -12.54 -1.42
C LEU A 99 -5.32 -13.32 -0.20
N LEU A 100 -5.66 -12.86 1.01
CA LEU A 100 -5.26 -13.53 2.24
C LEU A 100 -6.05 -14.83 2.40
N GLU A 101 -5.34 -15.89 2.72
CA GLU A 101 -5.94 -17.18 3.07
C GLU A 101 -6.63 -17.10 4.45
N GLU A 102 -7.66 -17.91 4.68
CA GLU A 102 -8.57 -17.82 5.83
C GLU A 102 -7.89 -17.93 7.21
N SER A 103 -6.73 -18.57 7.29
CA SER A 103 -5.96 -18.66 8.54
C SER A 103 -5.37 -17.32 9.00
N ASN A 104 -5.34 -16.32 8.11
CA ASN A 104 -4.84 -14.99 8.46
C ASN A 104 -5.94 -14.12 9.07
N THR A 105 -5.53 -13.20 9.94
CA THR A 105 -6.41 -12.15 10.48
C THR A 105 -6.11 -10.83 9.79
N PHE A 106 -7.05 -10.32 9.00
CA PHE A 106 -6.94 -8.98 8.41
C PHE A 106 -7.28 -7.92 9.45
N LEU A 107 -6.35 -7.02 9.75
CA LEU A 107 -6.50 -5.98 10.78
C LEU A 107 -7.04 -4.66 10.23
N GLY A 108 -6.77 -4.36 8.97
CA GLY A 108 -7.21 -3.12 8.33
C GLY A 108 -6.31 -2.69 7.18
N GLY A 109 -6.74 -1.62 6.50
CA GLY A 109 -6.01 -1.07 5.36
C GLY A 109 -5.88 0.45 5.40
N PHE A 110 -4.84 0.96 4.75
CA PHE A 110 -4.56 2.39 4.58
C PHE A 110 -4.23 2.70 3.12
N MET A 111 -4.76 3.81 2.61
CA MET A 111 -4.38 4.30 1.28
C MET A 111 -3.86 5.73 1.37
N SER A 112 -2.84 6.01 0.59
CA SER A 112 -2.32 7.36 0.36
C SER A 112 -2.46 7.72 -1.11
N LEU A 113 -2.78 8.98 -1.38
CA LEU A 113 -2.62 9.54 -2.71
C LEU A 113 -1.13 9.50 -3.07
N GLY A 114 -0.83 9.21 -4.32
CA GLY A 114 0.54 9.11 -4.79
C GLY A 114 0.67 9.53 -6.25
N ARG A 115 1.79 10.13 -6.56
CA ARG A 115 2.19 10.55 -7.90
C ARG A 115 2.03 9.41 -8.89
N VAL A 116 1.31 9.67 -9.99
CA VAL A 116 1.08 8.68 -11.04
C VAL A 116 2.20 8.77 -12.08
N HIS A 117 2.97 7.71 -12.23
CA HIS A 117 4.17 7.68 -13.07
C HIS A 117 3.92 8.15 -14.51
N SER A 118 2.90 7.64 -15.18
CA SER A 118 2.59 7.99 -16.56
C SER A 118 2.19 9.47 -16.72
N PHE A 119 1.54 10.07 -15.75
CA PHE A 119 1.21 11.49 -15.74
C PHE A 119 2.46 12.34 -15.48
N HIS A 120 3.24 11.97 -14.47
CA HIS A 120 4.48 12.65 -14.08
C HIS A 120 5.53 12.70 -15.22
N THR A 121 5.69 11.58 -15.93
CA THR A 121 6.67 11.47 -17.03
C THR A 121 6.13 11.95 -18.37
N GLY A 122 4.84 12.32 -18.46
CA GLY A 122 4.19 12.65 -19.72
C GLY A 122 4.03 11.47 -20.67
N GLN A 123 4.33 10.25 -20.23
CA GLN A 123 4.15 9.03 -21.03
C GLN A 123 2.66 8.70 -21.14
N ARG A 124 2.09 8.96 -22.32
CA ARG A 124 0.70 8.62 -22.61
C ARG A 124 0.61 7.26 -23.30
N ASN A 125 -0.35 6.47 -22.84
CA ASN A 125 -0.73 5.24 -23.51
C ASN A 125 -2.09 5.46 -24.18
N SER A 126 -2.13 5.38 -25.50
CA SER A 126 -3.35 5.61 -26.30
C SER A 126 -4.53 4.70 -25.90
N HIS A 127 -4.25 3.49 -25.41
CA HIS A 127 -5.30 2.60 -24.90
C HIS A 127 -5.85 3.11 -23.55
N ALA A 128 -4.97 3.53 -22.65
CA ALA A 128 -5.38 4.09 -21.35
C ALA A 128 -6.20 5.39 -21.52
N GLU A 129 -5.91 6.21 -22.53
CA GLU A 129 -6.67 7.42 -22.84
C GLU A 129 -8.10 7.13 -23.34
N LYS A 130 -8.29 6.02 -24.07
CA LYS A 130 -9.62 5.58 -24.51
C LYS A 130 -10.48 5.04 -23.38
N VAL A 131 -9.86 4.31 -22.46
CA VAL A 131 -10.57 3.68 -21.32
C VAL A 131 -10.77 4.69 -20.17
N HIS A 132 -9.83 5.61 -19.99
CA HIS A 132 -9.84 6.63 -18.95
C HIS A 132 -9.57 8.01 -19.55
N PRO A 133 -10.58 8.65 -20.18
CA PRO A 133 -10.42 9.96 -20.78
C PRO A 133 -10.01 11.01 -19.73
N MET A 134 -9.23 12.00 -20.16
CA MET A 134 -8.83 13.11 -19.31
C MET A 134 -10.00 14.07 -19.13
N THR A 135 -10.70 13.96 -18.01
CA THR A 135 -11.73 14.92 -17.58
C THR A 135 -11.10 16.01 -16.72
N PRO A 136 -11.76 17.18 -16.53
CA PRO A 136 -11.28 18.22 -15.61
C PRO A 136 -11.05 17.70 -14.20
N GLU A 137 -11.94 16.84 -13.68
CA GLU A 137 -11.84 16.22 -12.35
C GLU A 137 -10.65 15.28 -12.26
N ARG A 138 -10.43 14.47 -13.30
CA ARG A 138 -9.27 13.58 -13.36
C ARG A 138 -7.97 14.36 -13.42
N LEU A 139 -7.91 15.42 -14.22
CA LEU A 139 -6.73 16.28 -14.32
C LEU A 139 -6.41 16.92 -12.97
N ALA A 140 -7.39 17.50 -12.30
CA ALA A 140 -7.23 18.11 -10.98
C ALA A 140 -6.69 17.11 -9.95
N ARG A 141 -7.24 15.88 -9.94
CA ARG A 141 -6.76 14.81 -9.06
C ARG A 141 -5.32 14.40 -9.36
N LEU A 142 -4.95 14.25 -10.63
CA LEU A 142 -3.58 13.90 -11.01
C LEU A 142 -2.58 15.00 -10.68
N GLN A 143 -2.97 16.27 -10.84
CA GLN A 143 -2.17 17.42 -10.41
C GLN A 143 -1.99 17.45 -8.90
N GLU A 144 -3.04 17.16 -8.13
CA GLU A 144 -2.93 17.03 -6.68
C GLU A 144 -2.01 15.86 -6.30
N ALA A 145 -2.14 14.72 -6.98
CA ALA A 145 -1.31 13.54 -6.76
C ALA A 145 0.20 13.80 -6.94
N GLU A 146 0.60 14.79 -7.76
CA GLU A 146 2.01 15.17 -7.93
C GLU A 146 2.67 15.64 -6.63
N LYS A 147 1.89 16.12 -5.66
CA LYS A 147 2.36 16.60 -4.36
C LYS A 147 2.45 15.49 -3.31
N HIS A 148 1.98 14.28 -3.64
CA HIS A 148 1.83 13.17 -2.70
C HIS A 148 2.74 11.95 -3.03
N PRO A 149 3.12 11.14 -2.02
CA PRO A 149 2.79 11.34 -0.61
C PRO A 149 3.55 12.52 -0.01
N ASP A 150 2.94 13.20 0.98
CA ASP A 150 3.51 14.32 1.70
C ASP A 150 3.61 14.04 3.21
N GLU A 151 4.04 15.03 4.01
CA GLU A 151 4.18 14.91 5.46
C GLU A 151 2.86 14.53 6.18
N THR A 152 1.72 14.98 5.65
CA THR A 152 0.41 14.64 6.21
C THR A 152 0.09 13.17 5.95
N ASP A 153 0.39 12.67 4.77
CA ASP A 153 0.23 11.25 4.43
C ASP A 153 1.10 10.37 5.34
N PHE A 154 2.34 10.77 5.59
CA PHE A 154 3.23 10.04 6.49
C PHE A 154 2.74 10.03 7.94
N LYS A 155 2.24 11.15 8.44
CA LYS A 155 1.63 11.22 9.78
C LYS A 155 0.40 10.34 9.90
N ASN A 156 -0.46 10.35 8.89
CA ASN A 156 -1.65 9.51 8.84
C ASN A 156 -1.28 8.01 8.78
N ALA A 157 -0.30 7.64 7.97
CA ALA A 157 0.20 6.27 7.91
C ALA A 157 0.79 5.80 9.25
N ALA A 158 1.55 6.66 9.93
CA ALA A 158 2.11 6.39 11.24
C ALA A 158 1.02 6.20 12.32
N ALA A 159 -0.01 7.06 12.32
CA ALA A 159 -1.14 6.95 13.25
C ALA A 159 -1.91 5.65 12.99
N TRP A 160 -2.23 5.36 11.74
CA TRP A 160 -2.90 4.12 11.35
C TRP A 160 -2.08 2.87 11.76
N ALA A 161 -0.76 2.88 11.57
CA ALA A 161 0.08 1.75 11.96
C ALA A 161 0.01 1.46 13.46
N LYS A 162 -0.01 2.48 14.30
CA LYS A 162 -0.21 2.35 15.77
C LYS A 162 -1.58 1.77 16.12
N GLU A 163 -2.63 2.16 15.40
CA GLU A 163 -3.96 1.55 15.56
C GLU A 163 -3.94 0.05 15.22
N MET A 164 -3.22 -0.35 14.16
CA MET A 164 -3.10 -1.76 13.80
C MET A 164 -2.30 -2.55 14.86
N MET A 165 -1.25 -1.97 15.41
CA MET A 165 -0.48 -2.57 16.52
C MET A 165 -1.34 -2.80 17.76
N ALA A 166 -2.26 -1.91 18.05
CA ALA A 166 -3.17 -2.03 19.20
C ALA A 166 -4.19 -3.18 19.07
N LYS A 167 -4.34 -3.76 17.87
CA LYS A 167 -5.22 -4.93 17.60
C LYS A 167 -4.50 -6.28 17.69
N VAL A 168 -3.19 -6.28 17.93
CA VAL A 168 -2.36 -7.48 18.00
C VAL A 168 -2.38 -8.09 19.38
#